data_1fb1bafaae20f973c6a39135168bcb19
#
_entry.id   1fb1bafaae20f973c6a39135168bcb19
#
_cell.length_a   1.000
_cell.length_b   1.000
_cell.length_c   1.000
_cell.angle_alpha   90.00
_cell.angle_beta   90.00
_cell.angle_gamma   90.00
#
_symmetry.space_group_name_H-M   'P 1'
#
loop_
_entity.id
_entity.type
_entity.pdbx_description
1 polymer ?
#
loop_
_entity_poly.entity_id
_entity_poly.type
_entity_poly.pdbx_seq_one_letter_code
_entity_poly.pdbx_strand_id
1 'polypeptide(L)'
;DWLFGYFSYDLKNEVESLNSKNLDRLKFPELHFFQPQYVFCFLKNKVEILFYNQNLNEKNIDVIFQAIETTEIRTTVSKNEVVIKKRISKKEYIEIIEKLQQHIKRGDIYEANFCQEFFAKNAEINPYFLFSILKKISPTPFSCFYKFDDKFLISASPERYLKKIEDKIISQPIKGTIKRGKNPKDDNLLIKKLKNDPKERAENIMIVDLIRNDL
;
A
#
# COMPACT_ATOMS: atom_id res chain seq x y z
N ASP A 1 6.06 -22.98 -3.61
CA ASP A 1 4.86 -22.44 -4.23
C ASP A 1 4.59 -21.04 -3.71
N TRP A 2 4.26 -20.12 -4.63
CA TRP A 2 4.03 -18.72 -4.29
C TRP A 2 2.56 -18.39 -4.52
N LEU A 3 1.92 -17.77 -3.51
CA LEU A 3 0.60 -17.19 -3.63
C LEU A 3 0.72 -15.67 -3.54
N PHE A 4 0.10 -14.97 -4.49
CA PHE A 4 0.02 -13.52 -4.51
C PHE A 4 -1.42 -13.09 -4.33
N GLY A 5 -1.65 -12.04 -3.55
CA GLY A 5 -2.99 -11.58 -3.31
C GLY A 5 -3.07 -10.52 -2.24
N TYR A 6 -4.28 -10.30 -1.74
CA TYR A 6 -4.55 -9.33 -0.69
C TYR A 6 -5.75 -9.75 0.15
N PHE A 7 -5.81 -9.18 1.33
CA PHE A 7 -6.99 -9.09 2.18
C PHE A 7 -7.46 -7.64 2.17
N SER A 8 -8.75 -7.40 1.95
CA SER A 8 -9.33 -6.08 2.11
C SER A 8 -9.55 -5.75 3.59
N TYR A 9 -9.68 -4.46 3.90
CA TYR A 9 -10.02 -4.05 5.26
C TYR A 9 -11.42 -4.52 5.67
N ASP A 10 -12.33 -4.61 4.71
CA ASP A 10 -13.73 -4.99 4.98
C ASP A 10 -13.92 -6.51 5.19
N LEU A 11 -12.87 -7.32 4.95
CA LEU A 11 -12.85 -8.73 5.36
C LEU A 11 -13.14 -8.91 6.87
N LYS A 12 -12.83 -7.90 7.70
CA LYS A 12 -13.19 -7.88 9.11
C LYS A 12 -14.68 -8.09 9.37
N ASN A 13 -15.55 -7.68 8.43
CA ASN A 13 -17.00 -7.82 8.56
C ASN A 13 -17.46 -9.28 8.44
N GLU A 14 -16.65 -10.14 7.80
CA GLU A 14 -16.88 -11.57 7.70
C GLU A 14 -16.36 -12.33 8.92
N VAL A 15 -15.36 -11.80 9.61
CA VAL A 15 -14.72 -12.40 10.78
C VAL A 15 -15.41 -11.95 12.07
N GLU A 16 -15.76 -10.68 12.14
CA GLU A 16 -16.41 -10.04 13.27
C GLU A 16 -17.86 -9.68 12.94
N SER A 17 -18.73 -9.58 13.94
CA SER A 17 -20.13 -9.14 13.75
C SER A 17 -20.22 -7.64 13.50
N LEU A 18 -19.56 -7.17 12.44
CA LEU A 18 -19.50 -5.76 12.05
C LEU A 18 -20.25 -5.53 10.73
N ASN A 19 -20.80 -4.34 10.59
CA ASN A 19 -21.50 -3.93 9.38
C ASN A 19 -21.02 -2.54 8.94
N SER A 20 -20.74 -2.38 7.66
CA SER A 20 -20.47 -1.10 7.05
C SER A 20 -21.69 -0.60 6.26
N LYS A 21 -22.04 0.69 6.45
CA LYS A 21 -23.04 1.38 5.63
C LYS A 21 -22.40 2.16 4.49
N ASN A 22 -21.08 2.10 4.37
CA ASN A 22 -20.33 2.77 3.31
C ASN A 22 -20.59 2.08 1.97
N LEU A 23 -20.81 2.86 0.93
CA LEU A 23 -21.00 2.34 -0.40
C LEU A 23 -19.66 1.92 -1.01
N ASP A 24 -19.49 0.63 -1.26
CA ASP A 24 -18.37 0.14 -2.06
C ASP A 24 -18.62 0.46 -3.56
N ARG A 25 -17.73 1.25 -4.13
CA ARG A 25 -17.76 1.69 -5.53
C ARG A 25 -16.72 1.01 -6.40
N LEU A 26 -15.75 0.36 -5.79
CA LEU A 26 -14.64 -0.28 -6.48
C LEU A 26 -14.91 -1.76 -6.75
N LYS A 27 -15.68 -2.40 -5.88
CA LYS A 27 -16.07 -3.80 -5.97
C LYS A 27 -14.88 -4.74 -6.15
N PHE A 28 -13.84 -4.51 -5.37
CA PHE A 28 -12.79 -5.49 -5.21
C PHE A 28 -13.29 -6.63 -4.32
N PRO A 29 -12.92 -7.89 -4.58
CA PRO A 29 -13.19 -8.97 -3.64
C PRO A 29 -12.59 -8.69 -2.27
N GLU A 30 -13.23 -9.17 -1.20
CA GLU A 30 -12.70 -9.02 0.16
C GLU A 30 -11.40 -9.79 0.37
N LEU A 31 -11.24 -10.84 -0.40
CA LEU A 31 -10.06 -11.68 -0.42
C LEU A 31 -9.82 -12.15 -1.85
N HIS A 32 -8.59 -12.00 -2.33
CA HIS A 32 -8.20 -12.59 -3.62
C HIS A 32 -6.75 -13.03 -3.58
N PHE A 33 -6.52 -14.30 -3.89
CA PHE A 33 -5.19 -14.90 -4.05
C PHE A 33 -5.12 -15.73 -5.33
N PHE A 34 -3.97 -15.72 -5.97
CA PHE A 34 -3.69 -16.52 -7.13
C PHE A 34 -2.28 -17.09 -7.10
N GLN A 35 -2.07 -18.20 -7.76
CA GLN A 35 -0.76 -18.76 -8.04
C GLN A 35 -0.35 -18.38 -9.46
N PRO A 36 0.71 -17.56 -9.65
CA PRO A 36 1.15 -17.19 -10.98
C PRO A 36 1.85 -18.36 -11.67
N GLN A 37 1.75 -18.42 -12.97
CA GLN A 37 2.49 -19.39 -13.78
C GLN A 37 3.99 -19.07 -13.79
N TYR A 38 4.35 -17.79 -13.77
CA TYR A 38 5.73 -17.31 -13.75
C TYR A 38 5.94 -16.24 -12.69
N VAL A 39 7.05 -16.33 -11.97
CA VAL A 39 7.50 -15.31 -11.01
C VAL A 39 8.90 -14.85 -11.40
N PHE A 40 9.05 -13.57 -11.67
CA PHE A 40 10.34 -12.94 -11.95
C PHE A 40 10.88 -12.30 -10.68
N CYS A 41 11.97 -12.82 -10.16
CA CYS A 41 12.66 -12.29 -8.99
C CYS A 41 13.87 -11.47 -9.43
N PHE A 42 13.78 -10.15 -9.31
CA PHE A 42 14.88 -9.24 -9.64
C PHE A 42 15.81 -9.09 -8.44
N LEU A 43 16.99 -9.64 -8.53
CA LEU A 43 18.06 -9.54 -7.55
C LEU A 43 19.13 -8.55 -8.04
N LYS A 44 20.04 -8.17 -7.16
CA LYS A 44 21.06 -7.14 -7.49
C LYS A 44 21.80 -7.41 -8.81
N ASN A 45 22.18 -8.67 -9.07
CA ASN A 45 23.05 -9.04 -10.19
C ASN A 45 22.44 -10.13 -11.10
N LYS A 46 21.22 -10.57 -10.83
CA LYS A 46 20.55 -11.63 -11.61
C LYS A 46 19.04 -11.49 -11.55
N VAL A 47 18.37 -12.09 -12.52
CA VAL A 47 16.93 -12.32 -12.50
C VAL A 47 16.71 -13.82 -12.37
N GLU A 48 15.94 -14.24 -11.39
CA GLU A 48 15.50 -15.62 -11.24
C GLU A 48 14.06 -15.73 -11.75
N ILE A 49 13.81 -16.75 -12.56
CA ILE A 49 12.47 -17.05 -13.06
C ILE A 49 12.03 -18.35 -12.41
N LEU A 50 10.99 -18.26 -11.56
CA LEU A 50 10.34 -19.40 -10.96
C LEU A 50 9.07 -19.69 -11.77
N PHE A 51 8.79 -20.97 -12.04
CA PHE A 51 7.61 -21.36 -12.78
C PHE A 51 7.00 -22.65 -12.26
N TYR A 52 5.69 -22.72 -12.34
CA TYR A 52 4.91 -23.86 -11.93
C TYR A 52 4.48 -24.66 -13.18
N ASN A 53 5.38 -25.44 -13.73
CA ASN A 53 5.06 -26.46 -14.72
C ASN A 53 6.27 -27.36 -15.00
N GLN A 54 6.09 -28.66 -14.86
CA GLN A 54 7.15 -29.65 -15.14
C GLN A 54 7.42 -29.81 -16.66
N ASN A 55 6.57 -29.28 -17.52
CA ASN A 55 6.68 -29.39 -18.99
C ASN A 55 7.28 -28.15 -19.67
N LEU A 56 7.74 -27.15 -18.89
CA LEU A 56 8.41 -25.97 -19.46
C LEU A 56 9.85 -26.32 -19.81
N ASN A 57 10.23 -25.95 -21.01
CA ASN A 57 11.60 -26.07 -21.53
C ASN A 57 12.18 -24.68 -21.84
N GLU A 58 13.47 -24.61 -22.16
CA GLU A 58 14.16 -23.37 -22.48
C GLU A 58 13.48 -22.57 -23.58
N LYS A 59 12.91 -23.21 -24.61
CA LYS A 59 12.18 -22.54 -25.69
C LYS A 59 10.97 -21.75 -25.21
N ASN A 60 10.29 -22.20 -24.17
CA ASN A 60 9.17 -21.46 -23.59
C ASN A 60 9.65 -20.18 -22.90
N ILE A 61 10.82 -20.22 -22.27
CA ILE A 61 11.43 -19.06 -21.64
C ILE A 61 11.86 -18.02 -22.68
N ASP A 62 12.46 -18.44 -23.77
CA ASP A 62 12.85 -17.56 -24.89
C ASP A 62 11.62 -16.82 -25.48
N VAL A 63 10.50 -17.51 -25.66
CA VAL A 63 9.24 -16.89 -26.11
C VAL A 63 8.76 -15.81 -25.15
N ILE A 64 8.89 -16.03 -23.84
CA ILE A 64 8.50 -15.04 -22.81
C ILE A 64 9.44 -13.82 -22.88
N PHE A 65 10.75 -14.02 -22.97
CA PHE A 65 11.70 -12.93 -23.12
C PHE A 65 11.45 -12.13 -24.40
N GLN A 66 11.25 -12.79 -25.53
CA GLN A 66 10.90 -12.13 -26.77
C GLN A 66 9.60 -11.32 -26.64
N ALA A 67 8.59 -11.85 -25.98
CA ALA A 67 7.34 -11.12 -25.73
C ALA A 67 7.56 -9.89 -24.83
N ILE A 68 8.41 -9.98 -23.80
CA ILE A 68 8.77 -8.85 -22.95
C ILE A 68 9.53 -7.78 -23.73
N GLU A 69 10.52 -8.16 -24.54
CA GLU A 69 11.34 -7.24 -25.32
C GLU A 69 10.54 -6.53 -26.43
N THR A 70 9.59 -7.22 -27.04
CA THR A 70 8.77 -6.67 -28.11
C THR A 70 7.54 -5.92 -27.64
N THR A 71 7.21 -6.01 -26.35
CA THR A 71 6.05 -5.32 -25.76
C THR A 71 6.33 -3.84 -25.56
N GLU A 72 5.68 -3.00 -26.34
CA GLU A 72 5.72 -1.55 -26.15
C GLU A 72 4.82 -1.13 -24.98
N ILE A 73 5.41 -0.53 -23.96
CA ILE A 73 4.67 0.11 -22.89
C ILE A 73 4.17 1.46 -23.41
N ARG A 74 2.88 1.56 -23.69
CA ARG A 74 2.28 2.84 -24.08
C ARG A 74 2.40 3.82 -22.92
N THR A 75 3.25 4.82 -23.08
CA THR A 75 3.47 5.90 -22.10
C THR A 75 2.60 7.13 -22.37
N THR A 76 1.60 6.99 -23.23
CA THR A 76 0.71 8.10 -23.56
C THR A 76 -0.11 8.51 -22.34
N VAL A 77 0.13 9.73 -21.90
CA VAL A 77 -0.73 10.41 -20.92
C VAL A 77 -1.98 10.87 -21.67
N SER A 78 -3.16 10.59 -21.15
CA SER A 78 -4.36 11.25 -21.64
C SER A 78 -4.16 12.76 -21.59
N LYS A 79 -4.52 13.47 -22.66
CA LYS A 79 -4.51 14.94 -22.70
C LYS A 79 -5.64 15.54 -21.89
N ASN A 80 -6.58 14.74 -21.43
CA ASN A 80 -7.74 15.19 -20.67
C ASN A 80 -7.35 15.50 -19.22
N GLU A 81 -7.77 16.64 -18.74
CA GLU A 81 -7.59 17.03 -17.34
C GLU A 81 -8.39 16.09 -16.42
N VAL A 82 -7.72 15.52 -15.44
CA VAL A 82 -8.36 14.66 -14.44
C VAL A 82 -8.90 15.52 -13.30
N VAL A 83 -10.22 15.67 -13.23
CA VAL A 83 -10.88 16.45 -12.18
C VAL A 83 -11.04 15.58 -10.91
N ILE A 84 -10.23 15.88 -9.90
CA ILE A 84 -10.29 15.20 -8.61
C ILE A 84 -11.36 15.83 -7.72
N LYS A 85 -12.25 15.00 -7.20
CA LYS A 85 -13.33 15.34 -6.26
C LYS A 85 -13.09 14.72 -4.90
N LYS A 86 -13.68 15.29 -3.87
CA LYS A 86 -13.66 14.80 -2.48
C LYS A 86 -15.01 14.20 -2.13
N ARG A 87 -15.05 13.15 -1.32
CA ARG A 87 -16.32 12.57 -0.83
C ARG A 87 -17.01 13.46 0.17
N ILE A 88 -16.24 14.02 1.09
CA ILE A 88 -16.74 14.94 2.12
C ILE A 88 -16.06 16.29 1.97
N SER A 89 -16.77 17.35 2.33
CA SER A 89 -16.24 18.71 2.30
C SER A 89 -15.18 18.91 3.39
N LYS A 90 -14.37 19.96 3.26
CA LYS A 90 -13.41 20.34 4.31
C LYS A 90 -14.10 20.61 5.65
N LYS A 91 -15.27 21.25 5.62
CA LYS A 91 -16.03 21.58 6.83
C LYS A 91 -16.49 20.32 7.54
N GLU A 92 -17.16 19.39 6.83
CA GLU A 92 -17.59 18.12 7.37
C GLU A 92 -16.42 17.29 7.92
N TYR A 93 -15.29 17.28 7.21
CA TYR A 93 -14.08 16.58 7.69
C TYR A 93 -13.62 17.12 9.05
N ILE A 94 -13.54 18.45 9.19
CA ILE A 94 -13.13 19.08 10.46
C ILE A 94 -14.13 18.77 11.58
N GLU A 95 -15.43 18.86 11.32
CA GLU A 95 -16.48 18.56 12.30
C GLU A 95 -16.40 17.10 12.80
N ILE A 96 -16.09 16.15 11.90
CA ILE A 96 -15.91 14.74 12.26
C ILE A 96 -14.65 14.58 13.13
N ILE A 97 -13.53 15.19 12.76
CA ILE A 97 -12.29 15.13 13.54
C ILE A 97 -12.50 15.71 14.95
N GLU A 98 -13.22 16.83 15.09
CA GLU A 98 -13.50 17.41 16.40
C GLU A 98 -14.34 16.48 17.28
N LYS A 99 -15.33 15.79 16.70
CA LYS A 99 -16.13 14.78 17.42
C LYS A 99 -15.27 13.57 17.85
N LEU A 100 -14.42 13.05 16.95
CA LEU A 100 -13.50 11.96 17.27
C LEU A 100 -12.54 12.35 18.41
N GLN A 101 -11.99 13.55 18.38
CA GLN A 101 -11.15 14.05 19.47
C GLN A 101 -11.88 14.16 20.80
N GLN A 102 -13.17 14.52 20.79
CA GLN A 102 -13.98 14.53 22.02
C GLN A 102 -14.16 13.11 22.58
N HIS A 103 -14.42 12.12 21.72
CA HIS A 103 -14.52 10.72 22.14
C HIS A 103 -13.21 10.19 22.72
N ILE A 104 -12.07 10.50 22.08
CA ILE A 104 -10.73 10.13 22.59
C ILE A 104 -10.47 10.79 23.96
N LYS A 105 -10.78 12.08 24.11
CA LYS A 105 -10.58 12.79 25.40
C LYS A 105 -11.42 12.24 26.53
N ARG A 106 -12.62 11.69 26.23
CA ARG A 106 -13.50 11.04 27.22
C ARG A 106 -13.08 9.60 27.54
N GLY A 107 -12.20 9.01 26.72
CA GLY A 107 -11.79 7.61 26.84
C GLY A 107 -12.78 6.62 26.21
N ASP A 108 -13.71 7.09 25.37
CA ASP A 108 -14.65 6.21 24.66
C ASP A 108 -13.92 5.34 23.60
N ILE A 109 -12.87 5.86 23.00
CA ILE A 109 -11.99 5.20 22.05
C ILE A 109 -10.54 5.61 22.30
N TYR A 110 -9.61 4.74 21.96
CA TYR A 110 -8.17 4.98 22.16
C TYR A 110 -7.57 5.78 21.02
N GLU A 111 -7.81 5.38 19.78
CA GLU A 111 -7.44 6.09 18.56
C GLU A 111 -8.45 5.82 17.44
N ALA A 112 -8.38 6.58 16.37
CA ALA A 112 -9.17 6.36 15.16
C ALA A 112 -8.40 6.77 13.91
N ASN A 113 -8.44 5.92 12.88
CA ASN A 113 -7.97 6.25 11.55
C ASN A 113 -9.15 6.71 10.68
N PHE A 114 -9.26 8.02 10.47
CA PHE A 114 -10.32 8.61 9.68
C PHE A 114 -9.86 8.89 8.25
N CYS A 115 -10.47 8.21 7.28
CA CYS A 115 -10.08 8.27 5.88
C CYS A 115 -10.97 9.21 5.06
N GLN A 116 -10.34 9.98 4.17
CA GLN A 116 -10.99 10.80 3.15
C GLN A 116 -10.71 10.20 1.77
N GLU A 117 -11.77 9.91 1.02
CA GLU A 117 -11.66 9.46 -0.37
C GLU A 117 -11.59 10.66 -1.33
N PHE A 118 -10.58 10.64 -2.19
CA PHE A 118 -10.49 11.46 -3.38
C PHE A 118 -10.77 10.59 -4.61
N PHE A 119 -11.54 11.08 -5.54
CA PHE A 119 -11.92 10.30 -6.71
C PHE A 119 -12.06 11.15 -7.96
N ALA A 120 -11.86 10.52 -9.11
CA ALA A 120 -12.23 11.05 -10.41
C ALA A 120 -13.18 10.08 -11.12
N LYS A 121 -14.15 10.61 -11.86
CA LYS A 121 -15.03 9.81 -12.70
C LYS A 121 -14.62 9.97 -14.15
N ASN A 122 -14.73 8.88 -14.92
CA ASN A 122 -14.44 8.84 -16.35
C ASN A 122 -13.03 9.35 -16.69
N ALA A 123 -12.07 9.12 -15.79
CA ALA A 123 -10.69 9.49 -16.01
C ALA A 123 -10.00 8.41 -16.86
N GLU A 124 -9.42 8.82 -17.97
CA GLU A 124 -8.57 7.96 -18.79
C GLU A 124 -7.15 8.00 -18.23
N ILE A 125 -6.77 6.96 -17.52
CA ILE A 125 -5.46 6.86 -16.86
C ILE A 125 -4.77 5.59 -17.34
N ASN A 126 -3.51 5.71 -17.73
CA ASN A 126 -2.66 4.56 -17.95
C ASN A 126 -2.07 4.11 -16.60
N PRO A 127 -2.50 2.96 -16.04
CA PRO A 127 -2.09 2.53 -14.71
C PRO A 127 -0.60 2.18 -14.64
N TYR A 128 0.00 1.67 -15.70
CA TYR A 128 1.43 1.35 -15.76
C TYR A 128 2.29 2.61 -15.70
N PHE A 129 1.90 3.64 -16.47
CA PHE A 129 2.57 4.92 -16.44
C PHE A 129 2.43 5.60 -15.07
N LEU A 130 1.22 5.59 -14.49
CA LEU A 130 0.98 6.13 -13.16
C LEU A 130 1.86 5.46 -12.09
N PHE A 131 1.96 4.13 -12.12
CA PHE A 131 2.84 3.41 -11.20
C PHE A 131 4.32 3.76 -11.40
N SER A 132 4.75 3.93 -12.65
CA SER A 132 6.13 4.33 -12.94
C SER A 132 6.49 5.71 -12.36
N ILE A 133 5.55 6.65 -12.42
CA ILE A 133 5.69 7.99 -11.80
C ILE A 133 5.68 7.85 -10.28
N LEU A 134 4.71 7.12 -9.72
CA LEU A 134 4.60 6.93 -8.27
C LEU A 134 5.90 6.37 -7.68
N LYS A 135 6.50 5.37 -8.31
CA LYS A 135 7.80 4.82 -7.89
C LYS A 135 8.94 5.83 -7.90
N LYS A 136 8.92 6.81 -8.82
CA LYS A 136 9.95 7.85 -8.90
C LYS A 136 9.78 8.90 -7.80
N ILE A 137 8.55 9.32 -7.52
CA ILE A 137 8.28 10.36 -6.51
C ILE A 137 8.20 9.83 -5.09
N SER A 138 7.87 8.55 -4.93
CA SER A 138 7.74 7.87 -3.63
C SER A 138 8.36 6.47 -3.68
N PRO A 139 9.69 6.37 -3.69
CA PRO A 139 10.39 5.09 -3.69
C PRO A 139 10.29 4.44 -2.31
N THR A 140 9.33 3.56 -2.13
CA THR A 140 9.05 2.88 -0.86
C THR A 140 9.31 1.37 -0.95
N PRO A 141 9.63 0.70 0.16
CA PRO A 141 10.03 -0.70 0.16
C PRO A 141 8.88 -1.67 -0.15
N PHE A 142 7.62 -1.25 0.00
CA PHE A 142 6.44 -2.06 -0.21
C PHE A 142 5.53 -1.50 -1.30
N SER A 143 6.14 -0.93 -2.36
CA SER A 143 5.39 -0.51 -3.54
C SER A 143 4.76 -1.72 -4.21
N CYS A 144 3.49 -1.59 -4.60
CA CYS A 144 2.73 -2.66 -5.22
C CYS A 144 1.98 -2.15 -6.46
N PHE A 145 2.01 -2.95 -7.51
CA PHE A 145 1.12 -2.85 -8.66
C PHE A 145 0.38 -4.17 -8.78
N TYR A 146 -0.93 -4.14 -8.61
CA TYR A 146 -1.77 -5.32 -8.67
C TYR A 146 -2.87 -5.11 -9.71
N LYS A 147 -3.06 -6.09 -10.58
CA LYS A 147 -4.14 -6.09 -11.57
C LYS A 147 -5.06 -7.26 -11.30
N PHE A 148 -6.35 -6.98 -11.24
CA PHE A 148 -7.42 -7.96 -11.14
C PHE A 148 -8.50 -7.61 -12.17
N ASP A 149 -8.63 -8.41 -13.20
CA ASP A 149 -9.49 -8.16 -14.36
C ASP A 149 -9.26 -6.75 -14.95
N ASP A 150 -10.25 -5.89 -14.85
CA ASP A 150 -10.24 -4.48 -15.29
C ASP A 150 -9.83 -3.50 -14.19
N LYS A 151 -9.57 -3.98 -12.95
CA LYS A 151 -9.22 -3.17 -11.79
C LYS A 151 -7.73 -3.17 -11.54
N PHE A 152 -7.24 -2.04 -11.07
CA PHE A 152 -5.83 -1.85 -10.73
C PHE A 152 -5.69 -1.26 -9.33
N LEU A 153 -4.79 -1.84 -8.54
CA LEU A 153 -4.37 -1.30 -7.27
C LEU A 153 -2.90 -0.88 -7.39
N ILE A 154 -2.65 0.40 -7.09
CA ILE A 154 -1.33 1.00 -7.18
C ILE A 154 -1.01 1.60 -5.82
N SER A 155 0.08 1.14 -5.21
CA SER A 155 0.46 1.55 -3.86
C SER A 155 1.95 1.85 -3.75
N ALA A 156 2.28 2.81 -2.90
CA ALA A 156 3.64 3.11 -2.44
C ALA A 156 3.64 3.11 -0.90
N SER A 157 3.53 1.91 -0.31
CA SER A 157 3.53 1.77 1.14
C SER A 157 4.94 1.76 1.71
N PRO A 158 5.23 2.56 2.75
CA PRO A 158 6.48 2.50 3.49
C PRO A 158 6.47 1.42 4.57
N GLU A 159 5.32 0.88 4.93
CA GLU A 159 5.09 0.08 6.12
C GLU A 159 4.92 -1.39 5.84
N ARG A 160 5.59 -2.22 6.65
CA ARG A 160 5.37 -3.66 6.67
C ARG A 160 4.24 -3.98 7.65
N TYR A 161 3.16 -4.56 7.13
CA TYR A 161 2.08 -5.05 7.98
C TYR A 161 2.53 -6.26 8.79
N LEU A 162 2.77 -7.40 8.15
CA LEU A 162 3.23 -8.63 8.78
C LEU A 162 4.29 -9.33 7.92
N LYS A 163 5.20 -10.03 8.58
CA LYS A 163 6.10 -11.01 7.97
C LYS A 163 6.21 -12.22 8.89
N LYS A 164 5.95 -13.41 8.36
CA LYS A 164 6.23 -14.68 9.03
C LYS A 164 7.53 -15.26 8.49
N ILE A 165 8.43 -15.67 9.36
CA ILE A 165 9.65 -16.40 9.03
C ILE A 165 9.72 -17.56 10.02
N GLU A 166 9.52 -18.79 9.54
CA GLU A 166 9.42 -19.98 10.39
C GLU A 166 8.38 -19.76 11.49
N ASP A 167 8.78 -19.76 12.76
CA ASP A 167 7.91 -19.55 13.93
C ASP A 167 7.84 -18.11 14.41
N LYS A 168 8.47 -17.16 13.70
CA LYS A 168 8.50 -15.74 14.08
C LYS A 168 7.53 -14.93 13.23
N ILE A 169 6.70 -14.13 13.89
CA ILE A 169 5.89 -13.09 13.26
C ILE A 169 6.53 -11.73 13.56
N ILE A 170 6.67 -10.91 12.53
CA ILE A 170 7.28 -9.59 12.60
C ILE A 170 6.29 -8.57 12.06
N SER A 171 5.92 -7.59 12.88
CA SER A 171 5.27 -6.36 12.47
C SER A 171 6.21 -5.18 12.69
N GLN A 172 6.13 -4.17 11.82
CA GLN A 172 7.00 -3.00 11.88
C GLN A 172 6.16 -1.73 11.70
N PRO A 173 5.35 -1.37 12.70
CA PRO A 173 4.52 -0.17 12.62
C PRO A 173 5.36 1.08 12.54
N ILE A 174 4.89 2.06 11.78
CA ILE A 174 5.54 3.36 11.60
C ILE A 174 4.62 4.45 12.12
N LYS A 175 5.13 5.22 13.09
CA LYS A 175 4.55 6.49 13.54
C LYS A 175 5.67 7.51 13.69
N GLY A 176 5.31 8.76 13.51
CA GLY A 176 6.28 9.84 13.54
C GLY A 176 7.11 9.91 12.26
N THR A 177 7.02 11.01 11.56
CA THR A 177 7.78 11.25 10.33
C THR A 177 8.41 12.63 10.35
N ILE A 178 9.58 12.74 9.73
CA ILE A 178 10.24 14.02 9.51
C ILE A 178 10.80 14.06 8.09
N LYS A 179 10.86 15.23 7.50
CA LYS A 179 11.49 15.40 6.17
C LYS A 179 12.96 14.98 6.20
N ARG A 180 13.46 14.47 5.11
CA ARG A 180 14.90 14.19 4.93
C ARG A 180 15.71 15.48 4.89
N GLY A 181 16.95 15.38 5.38
CA GLY A 181 17.91 16.48 5.32
C GLY A 181 18.40 16.74 3.90
N LYS A 182 18.87 17.96 3.64
CA LYS A 182 19.42 18.35 2.34
C LYS A 182 20.80 17.71 2.05
N ASN A 183 21.48 17.29 3.08
CA ASN A 183 22.79 16.62 3.05
C ASN A 183 22.90 15.64 4.22
N PRO A 184 23.90 14.73 4.25
CA PRO A 184 24.06 13.74 5.31
C PRO A 184 24.15 14.33 6.73
N LYS A 185 24.75 15.51 6.89
CA LYS A 185 24.89 16.17 8.20
C LYS A 185 23.52 16.63 8.73
N ASP A 186 22.76 17.31 7.89
CA ASP A 186 21.41 17.76 8.23
C ASP A 186 20.47 16.57 8.50
N ASP A 187 20.59 15.50 7.69
CA ASP A 187 19.79 14.30 7.85
C ASP A 187 20.05 13.61 9.19
N ASN A 188 21.31 13.52 9.61
CA ASN A 188 21.67 12.97 10.91
C ASN A 188 21.12 13.82 12.09
N LEU A 189 21.06 15.14 11.95
CA LEU A 189 20.43 16.00 12.95
C LEU A 189 18.91 15.76 13.03
N LEU A 190 18.25 15.62 11.87
CA LEU A 190 16.81 15.32 11.80
C LEU A 190 16.49 13.94 12.37
N ILE A 191 17.31 12.93 12.11
CA ILE A 191 17.17 11.59 12.71
C ILE A 191 17.25 11.68 14.24
N LYS A 192 18.23 12.40 14.78
CA LYS A 192 18.35 12.60 16.23
C LYS A 192 17.16 13.37 16.81
N LYS A 193 16.68 14.40 16.10
CA LYS A 193 15.49 15.15 16.50
C LYS A 193 14.27 14.24 16.57
N LEU A 194 13.99 13.45 15.52
CA LEU A 194 12.87 12.52 15.48
C LEU A 194 12.92 11.49 16.62
N LYS A 195 14.11 10.90 16.85
CA LYS A 195 14.31 9.91 17.93
C LYS A 195 14.05 10.47 19.33
N ASN A 196 14.30 11.75 19.54
CA ASN A 196 14.22 12.39 20.86
C ASN A 196 12.95 13.24 21.03
N ASP A 197 12.11 13.34 20.03
CA ASP A 197 10.84 14.06 20.12
C ASP A 197 9.87 13.31 21.05
N PRO A 198 9.42 13.91 22.17
CA PRO A 198 8.58 13.22 23.14
C PRO A 198 7.22 12.81 22.56
N LYS A 199 6.63 13.62 21.68
CA LYS A 199 5.34 13.35 21.06
C LYS A 199 5.44 12.16 20.12
N GLU A 200 6.40 12.19 19.20
CA GLU A 200 6.61 11.12 18.20
C GLU A 200 6.96 9.79 18.88
N ARG A 201 7.73 9.84 19.98
CA ARG A 201 8.02 8.66 20.79
C ARG A 201 6.78 8.10 21.47
N ALA A 202 5.95 8.95 22.07
CA ALA A 202 4.72 8.52 22.74
C ALA A 202 3.77 7.85 21.73
N GLU A 203 3.57 8.44 20.56
CA GLU A 203 2.75 7.86 19.50
C GLU A 203 3.30 6.51 19.01
N ASN A 204 4.63 6.39 18.86
CA ASN A 204 5.25 5.14 18.43
C ASN A 204 5.12 4.04 19.50
N ILE A 205 5.31 4.35 20.78
CA ILE A 205 5.13 3.39 21.88
C ILE A 205 3.68 2.91 21.92
N MET A 206 2.72 3.81 21.76
CA MET A 206 1.29 3.50 21.74
C MET A 206 0.95 2.47 20.66
N ILE A 207 1.42 2.68 19.43
CA ILE A 207 1.15 1.77 18.32
C ILE A 207 1.86 0.42 18.48
N VAL A 208 3.09 0.43 18.97
CA VAL A 208 3.82 -0.82 19.23
C VAL A 208 3.11 -1.65 20.30
N ASP A 209 2.59 -1.00 21.35
CA ASP A 209 1.85 -1.68 22.42
C ASP A 209 0.52 -2.26 21.90
N LEU A 210 -0.21 -1.52 21.08
CA LEU A 210 -1.44 -2.00 20.44
C LEU A 210 -1.18 -3.24 19.59
N ILE A 211 -0.21 -3.18 18.69
CA ILE A 211 0.13 -4.31 17.81
C ILE A 211 0.65 -5.51 18.60
N ARG A 212 1.40 -5.28 19.68
CA ARG A 212 1.84 -6.36 20.59
C ARG A 212 0.64 -7.07 21.21
N ASN A 213 -0.41 -6.33 21.52
CA ASN A 213 -1.62 -6.91 22.11
C ASN A 213 -2.44 -7.71 21.08
N ASP A 214 -2.35 -7.33 19.79
CA ASP A 214 -3.09 -7.99 18.70
C ASP A 214 -2.38 -9.23 18.15
N LEU A 215 -1.08 -9.42 18.43
CA LEU A 215 -0.25 -10.57 18.00
C LEU A 215 -0.19 -11.66 19.07
#